data_42321ca5bd63c63b07a05e0396a212af
#
_entry.id   42321ca5bd63c63b07a05e0396a212af
#
_cell.length_a   1.000
_cell.length_b   1.000
_cell.length_c   1.000
_cell.angle_alpha   90.00
_cell.angle_beta   90.00
_cell.angle_gamma   90.00
#
_symmetry.space_group_name_H-M   'P 1'
#
loop_
_entity.id
_entity.type
_entity.pdbx_description
1 polymer ?
#
loop_
_entity_poly.entity_id
_entity_poly.type
_entity_poly.pdbx_seq_one_letter_code
_entity_poly.pdbx_strand_id
1 'polypeptide(L)'
;MARDLLFTSSVQKKIDTYKVGPSIKYSINRKFSTFVIPVLILFFLLSTSHAEIYKVKRVIDGDTLLLINGERVRLIGVDTPETKHPQKPVQYFGREAYLFTKEMVDGKEARFEFDRQKRDRYGRLLAYVYLLDGTFLNAEIIKQGYGFAYTRFPFKYMEEFRRYEREARDKRKGLWR
;
A
#
# COMPACT_ATOMS: atom_id res chain seq x y z
N MET A 1 -10.50 -51.04 43.74
CA MET A 1 -11.83 -50.37 43.64
C MET A 1 -12.05 -49.41 44.81
N ALA A 2 -11.13 -48.45 45.05
CA ALA A 2 -11.29 -47.46 46.13
C ALA A 2 -10.40 -46.20 45.96
N ARG A 3 -10.03 -45.84 44.72
CA ARG A 3 -9.17 -44.65 44.45
C ARG A 3 -9.85 -43.53 43.67
N ASP A 4 -11.03 -43.78 43.09
CA ASP A 4 -11.69 -42.81 42.19
C ASP A 4 -12.74 -41.93 42.89
N LEU A 5 -13.10 -42.20 44.12
CA LEU A 5 -14.12 -41.41 44.84
C LEU A 5 -13.59 -40.24 45.68
N LEU A 6 -12.26 -40.09 45.81
CA LEU A 6 -11.66 -38.96 46.57
C LEU A 6 -11.30 -37.77 45.71
N PHE A 7 -11.23 -37.95 44.38
CA PHE A 7 -10.87 -36.86 43.47
C PHE A 7 -12.05 -35.92 43.13
N THR A 8 -13.27 -36.45 43.17
CA THR A 8 -14.49 -35.65 42.82
C THR A 8 -14.93 -34.73 43.95
N SER A 9 -14.69 -35.07 45.23
CA SER A 9 -15.12 -34.23 46.36
C SER A 9 -14.24 -32.99 46.56
N SER A 10 -12.97 -33.07 46.19
CA SER A 10 -12.02 -31.94 46.32
C SER A 10 -12.23 -30.87 45.26
N VAL A 11 -12.67 -31.27 44.06
CA VAL A 11 -12.97 -30.32 42.94
C VAL A 11 -14.28 -29.61 43.18
N GLN A 12 -15.30 -30.30 43.68
CA GLN A 12 -16.61 -29.70 43.95
C GLN A 12 -16.54 -28.64 45.06
N LYS A 13 -15.71 -28.83 46.09
CA LYS A 13 -15.58 -27.87 47.19
C LYS A 13 -14.84 -26.57 46.78
N LYS A 14 -14.14 -26.57 45.64
CA LYS A 14 -13.41 -25.41 45.13
C LYS A 14 -14.29 -24.54 44.22
N ILE A 15 -15.42 -25.07 43.69
CA ILE A 15 -16.33 -24.38 42.81
C ILE A 15 -17.35 -23.53 43.64
N ASP A 16 -17.68 -23.98 44.84
CA ASP A 16 -18.70 -23.31 45.68
C ASP A 16 -18.16 -22.03 46.40
N THR A 17 -16.85 -21.70 46.26
CA THR A 17 -16.26 -20.56 46.90
C THR A 17 -16.17 -19.30 46.03
N TYR A 18 -16.53 -19.38 44.73
CA TYR A 18 -16.67 -18.17 43.91
C TYR A 18 -18.03 -17.52 44.13
N LYS A 19 -18.12 -16.63 45.11
CA LYS A 19 -19.25 -15.69 45.20
C LYS A 19 -19.24 -14.84 43.91
N VAL A 20 -20.16 -15.17 43.03
CA VAL A 20 -20.52 -14.31 41.89
C VAL A 20 -21.02 -13.00 42.48
N GLY A 21 -20.24 -11.93 42.34
CA GLY A 21 -20.69 -10.60 42.73
C GLY A 21 -21.95 -10.18 41.96
N PRO A 22 -22.66 -9.13 42.40
CA PRO A 22 -23.95 -8.77 41.81
C PRO A 22 -23.79 -8.58 40.28
N SER A 23 -24.59 -9.32 39.52
CA SER A 23 -24.65 -9.25 38.07
C SER A 23 -25.01 -7.83 37.67
N ILE A 24 -24.03 -7.13 37.11
CA ILE A 24 -24.24 -5.80 36.52
C ILE A 24 -25.16 -6.02 35.32
N LYS A 25 -26.46 -5.76 35.48
CA LYS A 25 -27.40 -5.72 34.38
C LYS A 25 -27.11 -4.50 33.54
N TYR A 26 -26.34 -4.67 32.45
CA TYR A 26 -26.25 -3.63 31.43
C TYR A 26 -27.59 -3.48 30.74
N SER A 27 -28.37 -2.50 31.18
CA SER A 27 -29.53 -2.04 30.43
C SER A 27 -29.02 -1.30 29.19
N ILE A 28 -28.88 -2.05 28.09
CA ILE A 28 -28.61 -1.42 26.78
C ILE A 28 -29.87 -0.69 26.38
N ASN A 29 -29.86 0.63 26.49
CA ASN A 29 -30.97 1.50 26.14
C ASN A 29 -31.23 1.33 24.63
N ARG A 30 -32.21 0.57 24.24
CA ARG A 30 -32.57 0.18 22.85
C ARG A 30 -32.74 1.39 21.92
N LYS A 31 -33.00 2.57 22.47
CA LYS A 31 -33.16 3.82 21.70
C LYS A 31 -31.83 4.41 21.21
N PHE A 32 -30.69 4.11 21.86
CA PHE A 32 -29.36 4.55 21.39
C PHE A 32 -28.82 3.71 20.25
N SER A 33 -29.20 2.42 20.17
CA SER A 33 -28.69 1.49 19.16
C SER A 33 -29.21 1.77 17.76
N THR A 34 -30.42 2.33 17.63
CA THR A 34 -31.09 2.53 16.34
C THR A 34 -30.48 3.68 15.51
N PHE A 35 -29.84 4.66 16.14
CA PHE A 35 -29.24 5.81 15.44
C PHE A 35 -27.72 5.72 15.30
N VAL A 36 -27.03 5.02 16.19
CA VAL A 36 -25.56 4.95 16.17
C VAL A 36 -25.06 4.03 15.05
N ILE A 37 -25.74 2.91 14.81
CA ILE A 37 -25.35 1.95 13.76
C ILE A 37 -25.44 2.57 12.35
N PRO A 38 -26.55 3.21 11.94
CA PRO A 38 -26.63 3.82 10.61
C PRO A 38 -25.65 5.01 10.43
N VAL A 39 -25.33 5.76 11.49
CA VAL A 39 -24.35 6.83 11.44
C VAL A 39 -22.93 6.28 11.28
N LEU A 40 -22.58 5.17 11.94
CA LEU A 40 -21.30 4.49 11.76
C LEU A 40 -21.16 3.88 10.34
N ILE A 41 -22.22 3.29 9.82
CA ILE A 41 -22.25 2.76 8.45
C ILE A 41 -22.11 3.89 7.43
N LEU A 42 -22.79 5.01 7.62
CA LEU A 42 -22.66 6.19 6.77
C LEU A 42 -21.25 6.78 6.79
N PHE A 43 -20.59 6.79 7.95
CA PHE A 43 -19.20 7.25 8.08
C PHE A 43 -18.20 6.32 7.38
N PHE A 44 -18.47 5.01 7.35
CA PHE A 44 -17.65 4.02 6.65
C PHE A 44 -17.80 4.10 5.12
N LEU A 45 -18.98 4.53 4.63
CA LEU A 45 -19.25 4.72 3.20
C LEU A 45 -18.64 6.01 2.63
N LEU A 46 -18.25 6.97 3.48
CA LEU A 46 -17.64 8.25 3.06
C LEU A 46 -16.12 8.19 2.89
N SER A 47 -15.46 7.10 3.26
CA SER A 47 -14.02 6.90 3.07
C SER A 47 -13.70 6.35 1.67
N THR A 48 -14.26 6.94 0.62
CA THR A 48 -13.81 6.63 -0.73
C THR A 48 -12.50 7.37 -0.99
N SER A 49 -11.40 6.64 -0.98
CA SER A 49 -10.16 7.11 -1.60
C SER A 49 -10.50 7.46 -3.05
N HIS A 50 -10.44 8.75 -3.41
CA HIS A 50 -10.68 9.21 -4.77
C HIS A 50 -9.51 8.76 -5.64
N ALA A 51 -9.65 7.56 -6.19
CA ALA A 51 -8.78 7.07 -7.23
C ALA A 51 -9.27 7.66 -8.56
N GLU A 52 -8.42 8.44 -9.21
CA GLU A 52 -8.74 9.09 -10.46
C GLU A 52 -8.12 8.31 -11.63
N ILE A 53 -8.86 8.15 -12.73
CA ILE A 53 -8.33 7.50 -13.95
C ILE A 53 -7.81 8.58 -14.87
N TYR A 54 -6.54 8.43 -15.29
CA TYR A 54 -5.90 9.29 -16.28
C TYR A 54 -5.32 8.46 -17.41
N LYS A 55 -5.27 9.04 -18.58
CA LYS A 55 -4.56 8.46 -19.73
C LYS A 55 -3.12 8.98 -19.76
N VAL A 56 -2.17 8.07 -19.76
CA VAL A 56 -0.75 8.37 -19.94
C VAL A 56 -0.51 8.70 -21.40
N LYS A 57 0.04 9.88 -21.67
CA LYS A 57 0.43 10.31 -23.02
C LYS A 57 1.73 9.60 -23.44
N ARG A 58 2.70 9.59 -22.54
CA ARG A 58 3.99 8.90 -22.74
C ARG A 58 4.78 8.79 -21.42
N VAL A 59 5.70 7.87 -21.38
CA VAL A 59 6.72 7.79 -20.33
C VAL A 59 7.83 8.81 -20.64
N ILE A 60 8.24 9.59 -19.64
CA ILE A 60 9.35 10.53 -19.73
C ILE A 60 10.65 9.84 -19.31
N ASP A 61 10.62 9.15 -18.15
CA ASP A 61 11.71 8.36 -17.59
C ASP A 61 11.14 7.17 -16.83
N GLY A 62 11.96 6.22 -16.38
CA GLY A 62 11.49 5.00 -15.74
C GLY A 62 10.53 5.20 -14.56
N ASP A 63 10.56 6.36 -13.93
CA ASP A 63 9.71 6.72 -12.80
C ASP A 63 8.88 8.00 -13.00
N THR A 64 8.87 8.55 -14.22
CA THR A 64 8.18 9.81 -14.52
C THR A 64 7.32 9.69 -15.78
N LEU A 65 6.03 9.99 -15.63
CA LEU A 65 5.02 9.92 -16.68
C LEU A 65 4.57 11.31 -17.11
N LEU A 66 4.08 11.44 -18.35
CA LEU A 66 3.35 12.60 -18.85
C LEU A 66 1.92 12.16 -19.16
N LEU A 67 0.93 12.86 -18.60
CA LEU A 67 -0.48 12.63 -18.87
C LEU A 67 -0.94 13.42 -20.11
N ILE A 68 -2.09 13.05 -20.68
CA ILE A 68 -2.68 13.77 -21.85
C ILE A 68 -2.99 15.23 -21.52
N ASN A 69 -3.40 15.52 -20.28
CA ASN A 69 -3.69 16.88 -19.82
C ASN A 69 -2.42 17.74 -19.59
N GLY A 70 -1.23 17.21 -19.89
CA GLY A 70 0.06 17.91 -19.73
C GLY A 70 0.70 17.78 -18.35
N GLU A 71 0.02 17.20 -17.38
CA GLU A 71 0.57 16.98 -16.04
C GLU A 71 1.72 15.94 -16.05
N ARG A 72 2.77 16.24 -15.30
CA ARG A 72 3.86 15.30 -15.04
C ARG A 72 3.59 14.56 -13.73
N VAL A 73 3.79 13.26 -13.74
CA VAL A 73 3.61 12.40 -12.56
C VAL A 73 4.95 11.76 -12.20
N ARG A 74 5.35 11.87 -10.93
CA ARG A 74 6.47 11.14 -10.34
C ARG A 74 5.92 9.98 -9.53
N LEU A 75 6.38 8.79 -9.80
CA LEU A 75 5.96 7.59 -9.07
C LEU A 75 6.49 7.64 -7.63
N ILE A 76 5.59 7.57 -6.64
CA ILE A 76 5.97 7.60 -5.22
C ILE A 76 6.76 6.35 -4.87
N GLY A 77 7.85 6.55 -4.11
CA GLY A 77 8.66 5.47 -3.55
C GLY A 77 9.53 4.72 -4.56
N VAL A 78 9.59 5.17 -5.81
CA VAL A 78 10.42 4.58 -6.88
C VAL A 78 11.51 5.54 -7.28
N ASP A 79 12.71 5.05 -7.50
CA ASP A 79 13.82 5.78 -8.13
C ASP A 79 14.47 4.88 -9.18
N THR A 80 14.44 5.31 -10.43
CA THR A 80 15.05 4.56 -11.53
C THR A 80 16.35 5.22 -11.97
N PRO A 81 17.30 4.47 -12.55
CA PRO A 81 18.47 5.09 -13.16
C PRO A 81 18.06 6.09 -14.25
N GLU A 82 18.67 7.26 -14.20
CA GLU A 82 18.35 8.42 -15.05
C GLU A 82 18.74 8.20 -16.52
N THR A 83 17.83 8.52 -17.44
CA THR A 83 18.07 8.43 -18.89
C THR A 83 18.22 9.77 -19.58
N LYS A 84 17.78 10.87 -18.96
CA LYS A 84 17.63 12.19 -19.63
C LYS A 84 18.24 13.35 -18.88
N HIS A 85 19.30 13.12 -18.11
CA HIS A 85 19.98 14.23 -17.45
C HIS A 85 20.80 15.05 -18.48
N PRO A 86 20.59 16.39 -18.56
CA PRO A 86 21.25 17.22 -19.60
C PRO A 86 22.77 17.20 -19.57
N GLN A 87 23.36 16.90 -18.42
CA GLN A 87 24.82 16.98 -18.17
C GLN A 87 25.44 15.65 -17.74
N LYS A 88 24.70 14.56 -17.73
CA LYS A 88 25.21 13.25 -17.31
C LYS A 88 24.90 12.19 -18.37
N PRO A 89 25.79 11.23 -18.57
CA PRO A 89 25.50 10.10 -19.45
C PRO A 89 24.31 9.30 -18.89
N VAL A 90 23.67 8.53 -19.77
CA VAL A 90 22.64 7.55 -19.37
C VAL A 90 23.25 6.63 -18.31
N GLN A 91 22.58 6.51 -17.18
CA GLN A 91 23.04 5.63 -16.12
C GLN A 91 22.87 4.17 -16.51
N TYR A 92 23.71 3.32 -15.93
CA TYR A 92 23.56 1.86 -16.09
C TYR A 92 22.13 1.43 -15.82
N PHE A 93 21.58 0.60 -16.69
CA PHE A 93 20.22 0.07 -16.64
C PHE A 93 19.08 1.11 -16.80
N GLY A 94 19.38 2.39 -17.09
CA GLY A 94 18.35 3.42 -17.24
C GLY A 94 17.45 3.17 -18.45
N ARG A 95 18.03 2.75 -19.59
CA ARG A 95 17.26 2.45 -20.80
C ARG A 95 16.29 1.29 -20.58
N GLU A 96 16.72 0.25 -19.89
CA GLU A 96 15.94 -0.92 -19.57
C GLU A 96 14.76 -0.55 -18.63
N ALA A 97 15.03 0.26 -17.61
CA ALA A 97 13.99 0.77 -16.69
C ALA A 97 12.95 1.61 -17.43
N TYR A 98 13.40 2.53 -18.30
CA TYR A 98 12.50 3.31 -19.15
C TYR A 98 11.64 2.43 -20.07
N LEU A 99 12.23 1.44 -20.74
CA LEU A 99 11.50 0.55 -21.64
C LEU A 99 10.49 -0.32 -20.89
N PHE A 100 10.86 -0.83 -19.72
CA PHE A 100 9.92 -1.58 -18.88
C PHE A 100 8.70 -0.75 -18.51
N THR A 101 8.89 0.45 -17.97
CA THR A 101 7.77 1.33 -17.62
C THR A 101 6.95 1.69 -18.86
N LYS A 102 7.60 1.93 -20.00
CA LYS A 102 6.95 2.24 -21.26
C LYS A 102 6.05 1.11 -21.74
N GLU A 103 6.51 -0.11 -21.73
CA GLU A 103 5.71 -1.30 -22.10
C GLU A 103 4.47 -1.46 -21.20
N MET A 104 4.67 -1.17 -19.91
CA MET A 104 3.59 -1.29 -18.93
C MET A 104 2.48 -0.26 -19.13
N VAL A 105 2.79 1.03 -19.39
CA VAL A 105 1.79 2.11 -19.21
C VAL A 105 1.72 3.14 -20.33
N ASP A 106 2.62 3.14 -21.33
CA ASP A 106 2.65 4.16 -22.39
C ASP A 106 1.37 4.11 -23.25
N GLY A 107 0.70 5.25 -23.39
CA GLY A 107 -0.55 5.37 -24.14
C GLY A 107 -1.78 4.74 -23.48
N LYS A 108 -1.64 4.09 -22.33
CA LYS A 108 -2.73 3.39 -21.63
C LYS A 108 -3.42 4.29 -20.60
N GLU A 109 -4.61 3.88 -20.20
CA GLU A 109 -5.30 4.40 -19.03
C GLU A 109 -4.84 3.67 -17.78
N ALA A 110 -4.72 4.42 -16.67
CA ALA A 110 -4.34 3.88 -15.38
C ALA A 110 -5.07 4.63 -14.27
N ARG A 111 -5.21 3.97 -13.14
CA ARG A 111 -5.77 4.52 -11.92
C ARG A 111 -4.65 5.11 -11.08
N PHE A 112 -4.83 6.36 -10.65
CA PHE A 112 -3.87 7.11 -9.83
C PHE A 112 -4.42 7.29 -8.43
N GLU A 113 -3.62 6.97 -7.43
CA GLU A 113 -3.90 7.20 -6.02
C GLU A 113 -2.85 8.18 -5.49
N PHE A 114 -3.30 9.29 -4.90
CA PHE A 114 -2.42 10.32 -4.38
C PHE A 114 -2.19 10.12 -2.87
N ASP A 115 -1.00 10.49 -2.39
CA ASP A 115 -0.71 10.55 -0.96
C ASP A 115 -1.06 11.95 -0.42
N ARG A 116 -0.82 12.19 0.88
CA ARG A 116 -1.09 13.48 1.54
C ARG A 116 -0.48 14.66 0.80
N GLN A 117 0.73 14.52 0.30
CA GLN A 117 1.40 15.51 -0.53
C GLN A 117 1.12 15.20 -2.01
N LYS A 118 0.29 16.03 -2.65
CA LYS A 118 -0.08 15.82 -4.05
C LYS A 118 1.00 16.20 -5.05
N ARG A 119 1.89 17.14 -4.72
CA ARG A 119 2.92 17.62 -5.64
C ARG A 119 4.28 17.73 -4.96
N ASP A 120 5.33 17.53 -5.72
CA ASP A 120 6.69 17.80 -5.29
C ASP A 120 7.07 19.28 -5.53
N ARG A 121 8.32 19.63 -5.14
CA ARG A 121 8.87 20.98 -5.31
C ARG A 121 9.02 21.44 -6.78
N TYR A 122 8.94 20.50 -7.71
CA TYR A 122 9.02 20.78 -9.16
C TYR A 122 7.62 20.84 -9.81
N GLY A 123 6.55 20.79 -9.02
CA GLY A 123 5.18 20.84 -9.47
C GLY A 123 4.64 19.52 -10.03
N ARG A 124 5.42 18.42 -10.03
CA ARG A 124 4.95 17.12 -10.50
C ARG A 124 3.95 16.52 -9.51
N LEU A 125 2.92 15.88 -10.03
CA LEU A 125 2.01 15.05 -9.22
C LEU A 125 2.77 13.87 -8.62
N LEU A 126 2.50 13.54 -7.37
CA LEU A 126 3.03 12.37 -6.67
C LEU A 126 1.94 11.31 -6.58
N ALA A 127 2.14 10.15 -7.22
CA ALA A 127 1.10 9.13 -7.28
C ALA A 127 1.61 7.69 -7.16
N TYR A 128 0.74 6.85 -6.65
CA TYR A 128 0.74 5.41 -6.86
C TYR A 128 -0.10 5.13 -8.10
N VAL A 129 0.42 4.34 -9.03
CA VAL A 129 -0.20 4.08 -10.32
C VAL A 129 -0.54 2.59 -10.43
N TYR A 130 -1.79 2.31 -10.76
CA TYR A 130 -2.31 0.97 -10.97
C TYR A 130 -2.84 0.84 -12.39
N LEU A 131 -2.43 -0.18 -13.10
CA LEU A 131 -3.02 -0.52 -14.39
C LEU A 131 -4.48 -0.96 -14.18
N LEU A 132 -5.27 -0.97 -15.26
CA LEU A 132 -6.69 -1.34 -15.16
C LEU A 132 -6.90 -2.81 -14.79
N ASP A 133 -5.90 -3.67 -15.00
CA ASP A 133 -5.89 -5.06 -14.55
C ASP A 133 -5.55 -5.23 -13.06
N GLY A 134 -5.31 -4.11 -12.35
CA GLY A 134 -4.94 -4.08 -10.94
C GLY A 134 -3.43 -4.14 -10.66
N THR A 135 -2.59 -4.28 -11.68
CA THR A 135 -1.13 -4.31 -11.51
C THR A 135 -0.62 -2.99 -10.91
N PHE A 136 0.11 -3.06 -9.80
CA PHE A 136 0.69 -1.91 -9.12
C PHE A 136 2.05 -1.55 -9.75
N LEU A 137 2.06 -0.59 -10.68
CA LEU A 137 3.23 -0.21 -11.47
C LEU A 137 4.45 0.13 -10.59
N ASN A 138 4.27 0.97 -9.57
CA ASN A 138 5.36 1.37 -8.67
C ASN A 138 6.05 0.15 -8.04
N ALA A 139 5.26 -0.82 -7.59
CA ALA A 139 5.77 -2.04 -6.98
C ALA A 139 6.46 -2.94 -8.00
N GLU A 140 5.89 -3.09 -9.20
CA GLU A 140 6.47 -3.96 -10.23
C GLU A 140 7.83 -3.47 -10.71
N ILE A 141 8.04 -2.16 -10.85
CA ILE A 141 9.36 -1.60 -11.19
C ILE A 141 10.42 -2.09 -10.19
N ILE A 142 10.13 -2.06 -8.90
CA ILE A 142 11.06 -2.47 -7.83
C ILE A 142 11.21 -4.00 -7.79
N LYS A 143 10.09 -4.75 -7.81
CA LYS A 143 10.09 -6.22 -7.76
C LYS A 143 10.86 -6.88 -8.89
N GLN A 144 10.85 -6.26 -10.08
CA GLN A 144 11.56 -6.76 -11.24
C GLN A 144 13.00 -6.21 -11.35
N GLY A 145 13.39 -5.34 -10.41
CA GLY A 145 14.74 -4.78 -10.34
C GLY A 145 15.01 -3.69 -11.37
N TYR A 146 14.00 -2.95 -11.81
CA TYR A 146 14.15 -1.82 -12.73
C TYR A 146 14.30 -0.49 -12.00
N GLY A 147 14.23 -0.47 -10.66
CA GLY A 147 14.39 0.72 -9.84
C GLY A 147 14.67 0.37 -8.39
N PHE A 148 15.03 1.40 -7.63
CA PHE A 148 15.30 1.35 -6.21
C PHE A 148 14.07 1.77 -5.41
N ALA A 149 13.94 1.28 -4.17
CA ALA A 149 13.00 1.82 -3.21
C ALA A 149 13.49 3.18 -2.69
N TYR A 150 12.86 4.27 -3.12
CA TYR A 150 13.20 5.61 -2.68
C TYR A 150 12.59 5.94 -1.33
N THR A 151 13.32 5.67 -0.27
CA THR A 151 12.84 5.74 1.12
C THR A 151 13.32 6.98 1.90
N ARG A 152 13.74 8.05 1.18
CA ARG A 152 14.18 9.31 1.79
C ARG A 152 13.05 10.05 2.53
N PHE A 153 11.81 9.89 2.06
CA PHE A 153 10.62 10.48 2.68
C PHE A 153 9.64 9.35 3.02
N PRO A 154 8.89 9.46 4.13
CA PRO A 154 7.91 8.45 4.49
C PRO A 154 6.73 8.44 3.49
N PHE A 155 6.27 7.26 3.14
CA PHE A 155 5.10 7.02 2.30
C PHE A 155 4.42 5.70 2.68
N LYS A 156 3.18 5.51 2.22
CA LYS A 156 2.29 4.41 2.62
C LYS A 156 2.91 3.01 2.48
N TYR A 157 3.62 2.74 1.39
CA TYR A 157 4.14 1.40 1.04
C TYR A 157 5.65 1.24 1.28
N MET A 158 6.26 2.08 2.14
CA MET A 158 7.71 2.14 2.30
C MET A 158 8.34 0.80 2.71
N GLU A 159 7.74 0.09 3.67
CA GLU A 159 8.28 -1.18 4.16
C GLU A 159 8.13 -2.31 3.13
N GLU A 160 7.01 -2.31 2.39
CA GLU A 160 6.81 -3.26 1.30
C GLU A 160 7.82 -3.04 0.18
N PHE A 161 8.10 -1.78 -0.19
CA PHE A 161 9.06 -1.46 -1.24
C PHE A 161 10.49 -1.83 -0.85
N ARG A 162 10.89 -1.62 0.41
CA ARG A 162 12.15 -2.12 0.96
C ARG A 162 12.26 -3.65 0.87
N ARG A 163 11.18 -4.35 1.16
CA ARG A 163 11.13 -5.81 1.04
C ARG A 163 11.26 -6.24 -0.42
N TYR A 164 10.52 -5.63 -1.34
CA TYR A 164 10.60 -5.94 -2.77
C TYR A 164 12.00 -5.69 -3.34
N GLU A 165 12.66 -4.63 -2.94
CA GLU A 165 14.04 -4.37 -3.34
C GLU A 165 15.00 -5.46 -2.83
N ARG A 166 14.91 -5.85 -1.55
CA ARG A 166 15.72 -6.97 -1.02
C ARG A 166 15.48 -8.25 -1.82
N GLU A 167 14.23 -8.61 -2.05
CA GLU A 167 13.89 -9.80 -2.85
C GLU A 167 14.42 -9.74 -4.28
N ALA A 168 14.39 -8.57 -4.92
CA ALA A 168 14.94 -8.37 -6.26
C ALA A 168 16.48 -8.55 -6.26
N ARG A 169 17.17 -8.04 -5.25
CA ARG A 169 18.61 -8.22 -5.04
C ARG A 169 18.98 -9.68 -4.83
N ASP A 170 18.30 -10.37 -3.92
CA ASP A 170 18.55 -11.78 -3.59
C ASP A 170 18.37 -12.67 -4.82
N LYS A 171 17.38 -12.36 -5.66
CA LYS A 171 17.07 -13.07 -6.90
C LYS A 171 17.89 -12.56 -8.10
N ARG A 172 18.82 -11.63 -7.93
CA ARG A 172 19.64 -11.03 -8.99
C ARG A 172 18.82 -10.53 -10.19
N LYS A 173 17.72 -9.85 -9.93
CA LYS A 173 16.84 -9.31 -10.98
C LYS A 173 17.33 -7.94 -11.47
N GLY A 174 17.18 -7.68 -12.77
CA GLY A 174 17.39 -6.36 -13.35
C GLY A 174 18.74 -5.73 -12.99
N LEU A 175 18.73 -4.60 -12.28
CA LEU A 175 19.89 -3.87 -11.77
C LEU A 175 20.88 -4.71 -10.94
N TRP A 176 20.40 -5.82 -10.39
CA TRP A 176 21.12 -6.65 -9.41
C TRP A 176 21.78 -7.89 -10.03
N ARG A 177 21.80 -8.00 -11.35
CA ARG A 177 22.45 -9.10 -12.10
C ARG A 177 23.96 -9.08 -11.97
#